data_583416cce9078fada22986c638bfa4e8
#
_entry.id   583416cce9078fada22986c638bfa4e8
#
_cell.length_a   1.000
_cell.length_b   1.000
_cell.length_c   1.000
_cell.angle_alpha   90.00
_cell.angle_beta   90.00
_cell.angle_gamma   90.00
#
_symmetry.space_group_name_H-M   'P 1'
#
loop_
_entity.id
_entity.type
_entity.pdbx_description
1 polymer ?
#
loop_
_entity_poly.entity_id
_entity_poly.type
_entity_poly.pdbx_seq_one_letter_code
_entity_poly.pdbx_strand_id
1 'polypeptide(L)'
;MFLDTNVIVDIFRFDEESKNFQKIFELIRDAPLYISVFQIGEISDWSLTNKVDPIEPIGFLKKTMNIIPLTEDICLEGSKIKYEMRNKGEKNFSLADGIILASARSINQTLISKDGDFKQAKDVIMV
;
A
#
# COMPACT_ATOMS: atom_id res chain seq x y z
N MET A 1 -10.78 -0.72 -2.10
CA MET A 1 -9.53 -1.46 -1.92
C MET A 1 -8.38 -0.50 -1.60
N PHE A 2 -7.63 -0.79 -0.57
CA PHE A 2 -6.44 -0.04 -0.20
C PHE A 2 -5.22 -0.71 -0.82
N LEU A 3 -4.30 0.05 -1.41
CA LEU A 3 -3.16 -0.50 -2.15
C LEU A 3 -1.85 -0.28 -1.39
N ASP A 4 -1.08 -1.35 -1.21
CA ASP A 4 0.29 -1.25 -0.73
C ASP A 4 1.19 -0.65 -1.82
N THR A 5 2.29 -0.04 -1.42
CA THR A 5 3.21 0.65 -2.33
C THR A 5 3.77 -0.27 -3.41
N ASN A 6 4.09 -1.52 -3.08
CA ASN A 6 4.58 -2.49 -4.06
C ASN A 6 3.55 -2.83 -5.15
N VAL A 7 2.26 -2.80 -4.82
CA VAL A 7 1.17 -2.99 -5.78
C VAL A 7 1.04 -1.76 -6.70
N ILE A 8 1.17 -0.55 -6.14
CA ILE A 8 1.17 0.69 -6.91
C ILE A 8 2.33 0.70 -7.92
N VAL A 9 3.51 0.28 -7.50
CA VAL A 9 4.70 0.18 -8.38
C VAL A 9 4.43 -0.79 -9.54
N ASP A 10 3.79 -1.93 -9.28
CA ASP A 10 3.44 -2.88 -10.34
C ASP A 10 2.47 -2.28 -11.35
N ILE A 11 1.51 -1.48 -10.89
CA ILE A 11 0.58 -0.76 -11.78
C ILE A 11 1.36 0.19 -12.69
N PHE A 12 2.35 0.91 -12.17
CA PHE A 12 3.18 1.81 -12.98
C PHE A 12 4.08 1.07 -13.97
N ARG A 13 4.56 -0.11 -13.61
CA ARG A 13 5.39 -0.93 -14.49
C ARG A 13 4.61 -1.59 -15.60
N PHE A 14 3.31 -1.73 -15.45
CA PHE A 14 2.35 -2.24 -16.42
C PHE A 14 2.88 -3.37 -17.31
N ASP A 15 2.82 -4.59 -16.81
CA ASP A 15 3.13 -5.79 -17.58
C ASP A 15 1.87 -6.64 -17.76
N GLU A 16 1.20 -6.49 -18.91
CA GLU A 16 -0.06 -7.20 -19.20
C GLU A 16 0.07 -8.73 -19.18
N GLU A 17 1.26 -9.26 -19.43
CA GLU A 17 1.51 -10.70 -19.44
C GLU A 17 1.77 -11.24 -18.03
N SER A 18 2.04 -10.38 -17.06
CA SER A 18 2.27 -10.79 -15.67
C SER A 18 0.97 -11.31 -15.04
N LYS A 19 1.03 -12.52 -14.48
CA LYS A 19 -0.09 -13.09 -13.72
C LYS A 19 -0.46 -12.24 -12.50
N ASN A 20 0.55 -11.64 -11.86
CA ASN A 20 0.32 -10.74 -10.73
C ASN A 20 -0.42 -9.48 -11.17
N PHE A 21 -0.05 -8.88 -12.28
CA PHE A 21 -0.75 -7.72 -12.82
C PHE A 21 -2.21 -8.04 -13.13
N GLN A 22 -2.46 -9.17 -13.80
CA GLN A 22 -3.83 -9.61 -14.12
C GLN A 22 -4.67 -9.79 -12.85
N LYS A 23 -4.12 -10.42 -11.83
CA LYS A 23 -4.78 -10.62 -10.54
C LYS A 23 -5.08 -9.29 -9.85
N ILE A 24 -4.11 -8.38 -9.82
CA ILE A 24 -4.29 -7.03 -9.28
C ILE A 24 -5.40 -6.31 -10.06
N PHE A 25 -5.32 -6.30 -11.37
CA PHE A 25 -6.29 -5.62 -12.24
C PHE A 25 -7.72 -6.12 -12.01
N GLU A 26 -7.93 -7.43 -11.90
CA GLU A 26 -9.24 -8.00 -11.60
C GLU A 26 -9.81 -7.52 -10.27
N LEU A 27 -8.94 -7.36 -9.26
CA LEU A 27 -9.36 -6.90 -7.94
C LEU A 27 -9.73 -5.42 -7.91
N ILE A 28 -9.05 -4.58 -8.71
CA ILE A 28 -9.14 -3.13 -8.58
C ILE A 28 -10.01 -2.43 -9.62
N ARG A 29 -10.26 -3.06 -10.77
CA ARG A 29 -10.88 -2.41 -11.95
C ARG A 29 -12.23 -1.73 -11.69
N ASP A 30 -13.04 -2.30 -10.80
CA ASP A 30 -14.40 -1.82 -10.50
C ASP A 30 -14.54 -1.36 -9.04
N ALA A 31 -13.44 -1.17 -8.33
CA ALA A 31 -13.43 -0.78 -6.93
C ALA A 31 -12.89 0.64 -6.75
N PRO A 32 -13.41 1.42 -5.79
CA PRO A 32 -12.73 2.64 -5.37
C PRO A 32 -11.38 2.29 -4.75
N LEU A 33 -10.37 3.08 -5.07
CA LEU A 33 -8.98 2.85 -4.65
C LEU A 33 -8.54 3.89 -3.64
N TYR A 34 -7.79 3.45 -2.64
CA TYR A 34 -7.31 4.26 -1.53
C TYR A 34 -5.83 4.03 -1.28
N ILE A 35 -5.13 5.09 -0.94
CA ILE A 35 -3.74 5.05 -0.46
C ILE A 35 -3.58 6.01 0.70
N SER A 36 -2.54 5.82 1.50
CA SER A 36 -2.15 6.79 2.53
C SER A 36 -1.35 7.93 1.92
N VAL A 37 -1.50 9.14 2.45
CA VAL A 37 -0.62 10.27 2.11
C VAL A 37 0.86 9.92 2.36
N PHE A 38 1.15 9.06 3.32
CA PHE A 38 2.49 8.54 3.57
C PHE A 38 3.11 7.88 2.33
N GLN A 39 2.29 7.17 1.55
CA GLN A 39 2.73 6.48 0.33
C GLN A 39 3.11 7.43 -0.81
N ILE A 40 2.64 8.68 -0.77
CA ILE A 40 3.12 9.71 -1.69
C ILE A 40 4.64 9.88 -1.55
N GLY A 41 5.15 9.90 -0.31
CA GLY A 41 6.58 9.94 -0.05
C GLY A 41 7.32 8.71 -0.56
N GLU A 42 6.75 7.53 -0.36
CA GLU A 42 7.34 6.28 -0.83
C GLU A 42 7.40 6.21 -2.37
N ILE A 43 6.35 6.63 -3.05
CA ILE A 43 6.32 6.67 -4.52
C ILE A 43 7.27 7.74 -5.06
N SER A 44 7.37 8.89 -4.40
CA SER A 44 8.36 9.91 -4.77
C SER A 44 9.78 9.36 -4.64
N ASP A 45 10.09 8.69 -3.54
CA ASP A 45 11.40 8.07 -3.32
C ASP A 45 11.71 7.00 -4.38
N TRP A 46 10.76 6.12 -4.67
CA TRP A 46 10.89 5.14 -5.74
C TRP A 46 11.12 5.81 -7.10
N SER A 47 10.39 6.88 -7.42
CA SER A 47 10.52 7.61 -8.68
C SER A 47 11.92 8.20 -8.83
N LEU A 48 12.41 8.88 -7.81
CA LEU A 48 13.74 9.49 -7.80
C LEU A 48 14.84 8.44 -7.94
N THR A 49 14.71 7.32 -7.26
CA THR A 49 15.65 6.19 -7.35
C THR A 49 15.70 5.63 -8.77
N ASN A 50 14.57 5.62 -9.47
CA ASN A 50 14.46 5.14 -10.86
C ASN A 50 14.63 6.27 -11.90
N LYS A 51 15.07 7.46 -11.48
CA LYS A 51 15.31 8.62 -12.35
C LYS A 51 14.06 9.09 -13.10
N VAL A 52 12.91 8.97 -12.46
CA VAL A 52 11.61 9.45 -12.96
C VAL A 52 11.21 10.69 -12.16
N ASP A 53 10.69 11.71 -12.83
CA ASP A 53 10.13 12.89 -12.16
C ASP A 53 8.89 12.48 -11.36
N PRO A 54 8.87 12.67 -10.03
CA PRO A 54 7.72 12.28 -9.18
C PRO A 54 6.40 12.96 -9.55
N ILE A 55 6.42 14.09 -10.24
CA ILE A 55 5.20 14.85 -10.59
C ILE A 55 4.23 13.98 -11.40
N GLU A 56 4.71 13.18 -12.36
CA GLU A 56 3.85 12.34 -13.17
C GLU A 56 3.16 11.22 -12.39
N PRO A 57 3.90 10.31 -11.71
CA PRO A 57 3.25 9.24 -10.96
C PRO A 57 2.36 9.76 -9.81
N ILE A 58 2.77 10.81 -9.11
CA ILE A 58 1.96 11.40 -8.05
C ILE A 58 0.70 12.06 -8.63
N GLY A 59 0.80 12.72 -9.77
CA GLY A 59 -0.36 13.28 -10.49
C GLY A 59 -1.37 12.21 -10.87
N PHE A 60 -0.90 11.06 -11.34
CA PHE A 60 -1.75 9.90 -11.63
C PHE A 60 -2.47 9.38 -10.37
N LEU A 61 -1.75 9.23 -9.26
CA LEU A 61 -2.34 8.79 -7.99
C LEU A 61 -3.45 9.74 -7.52
N LYS A 62 -3.20 11.05 -7.59
CA LYS A 62 -4.19 12.05 -7.19
C LYS A 62 -5.46 12.03 -8.05
N LYS A 63 -5.35 11.66 -9.32
CA LYS A 63 -6.49 11.57 -10.25
C LYS A 63 -7.29 10.30 -10.10
N THR A 64 -6.65 9.21 -9.70
CA THR A 64 -7.25 7.86 -9.76
C THR A 64 -7.55 7.28 -8.40
N MET A 65 -6.97 7.80 -7.33
CA MET A 65 -7.07 7.22 -5.99
C MET A 65 -7.48 8.26 -4.95
N ASN A 66 -8.15 7.78 -3.91
CA ASN A 66 -8.48 8.58 -2.74
C ASN A 66 -7.30 8.55 -1.77
N ILE A 67 -6.79 9.71 -1.39
CA ILE A 67 -5.62 9.82 -0.52
C ILE A 67 -6.10 10.06 0.91
N ILE A 68 -5.76 9.15 1.81
CA ILE A 68 -6.15 9.19 3.21
C ILE A 68 -5.09 9.94 4.01
N PRO A 69 -5.48 10.97 4.78
CA PRO A 69 -4.53 11.74 5.57
C PRO A 69 -3.93 10.90 6.70
N LEU A 70 -2.70 11.24 7.07
CA LEU A 70 -2.02 10.66 8.22
C LEU A 70 -2.44 11.37 9.49
N THR A 71 -3.07 10.63 10.42
CA THR A 71 -3.53 11.16 11.70
C THR A 71 -2.70 10.59 12.84
N GLU A 72 -2.76 11.24 14.01
CA GLU A 72 -2.13 10.72 15.23
C GLU A 72 -2.63 9.31 15.55
N ASP A 73 -3.95 9.09 15.47
CA ASP A 73 -4.54 7.77 15.73
C ASP A 73 -4.00 6.68 14.81
N ILE A 74 -3.84 6.97 13.53
CA ILE A 74 -3.25 6.05 12.55
C ILE A 74 -1.79 5.75 12.92
N CYS A 75 -1.02 6.75 13.32
CA CYS A 75 0.37 6.55 13.74
C CYS A 75 0.47 5.64 14.98
N LEU A 76 -0.38 5.87 15.98
CA LEU A 76 -0.41 5.05 17.20
C LEU A 76 -0.84 3.62 16.90
N GLU A 77 -1.90 3.43 16.11
CA GLU A 77 -2.37 2.11 15.70
C GLU A 77 -1.32 1.37 14.86
N GLY A 78 -0.64 2.08 13.96
CA GLY A 78 0.46 1.52 13.14
C GLY A 78 1.59 0.95 13.99
N SER A 79 1.97 1.64 15.07
CA SER A 79 3.01 1.14 15.97
C SER A 79 2.56 -0.10 16.75
N LYS A 80 1.29 -0.16 17.17
CA LYS A 80 0.71 -1.34 17.82
C LYS A 80 0.69 -2.55 16.88
N ILE A 81 0.28 -2.34 15.63
CA ILE A 81 0.28 -3.40 14.62
C ILE A 81 1.69 -3.94 14.41
N LYS A 82 2.68 -3.07 14.26
CA LYS A 82 4.08 -3.48 14.14
C LYS A 82 4.51 -4.36 15.32
N TYR A 83 4.22 -3.94 16.53
CA TYR A 83 4.55 -4.68 17.75
C TYR A 83 3.91 -6.07 17.75
N GLU A 84 2.61 -6.16 17.44
CA GLU A 84 1.87 -7.42 17.38
C GLU A 84 2.41 -8.36 16.30
N MET A 85 2.68 -7.83 15.10
CA MET A 85 3.18 -8.63 13.97
C MET A 85 4.59 -9.17 14.24
N ARG A 86 5.46 -8.38 14.84
CA ARG A 86 6.79 -8.83 15.26
C ARG A 86 6.73 -9.92 16.33
N ASN A 87 5.79 -9.83 17.25
CA ASN A 87 5.57 -10.88 18.25
C ASN A 87 5.03 -12.18 17.64
N LYS A 88 4.40 -12.12 16.47
CA LYS A 88 3.96 -13.29 15.70
C LYS A 88 5.07 -13.88 14.82
N GLY A 89 6.27 -13.32 14.86
CA GLY A 89 7.42 -13.81 14.10
C GLY A 89 7.72 -13.06 12.80
N GLU A 90 6.96 -12.02 12.47
CA GLU A 90 7.23 -11.18 11.28
C GLU A 90 8.31 -10.14 11.62
N LYS A 91 9.56 -10.59 11.61
CA LYS A 91 10.71 -9.79 12.09
C LYS A 91 10.99 -8.54 11.27
N ASN A 92 10.62 -8.52 10.00
CA ASN A 92 10.87 -7.42 9.07
C ASN A 92 9.69 -6.46 8.94
N PHE A 93 8.59 -6.73 9.64
CA PHE A 93 7.42 -5.86 9.61
C PHE A 93 7.81 -4.46 10.12
N SER A 94 7.66 -3.45 9.28
CA SER A 94 8.11 -2.08 9.57
C SER A 94 6.99 -1.21 10.15
N LEU A 95 7.37 -0.06 10.70
CA LEU A 95 6.39 0.95 11.10
C LEU A 95 5.59 1.47 9.88
N ALA A 96 6.25 1.62 8.73
CA ALA A 96 5.58 1.98 7.47
C ALA A 96 4.48 0.98 7.12
N ASP A 97 4.76 -0.32 7.21
CA ASP A 97 3.77 -1.38 6.99
C ASP A 97 2.58 -1.24 7.97
N GLY A 98 2.89 -0.99 9.23
CA GLY A 98 1.88 -0.76 10.27
C GLY A 98 0.99 0.45 9.98
N ILE A 99 1.57 1.55 9.54
CA ILE A 99 0.84 2.77 9.18
C ILE A 99 -0.07 2.52 7.97
N ILE A 100 0.40 1.83 6.95
CA ILE A 100 -0.40 1.50 5.77
C ILE A 100 -1.60 0.62 6.16
N LEU A 101 -1.37 -0.43 6.94
CA LEU A 101 -2.45 -1.31 7.38
C LEU A 101 -3.44 -0.58 8.31
N ALA A 102 -2.94 0.25 9.22
CA ALA A 102 -3.79 1.07 10.09
C ALA A 102 -4.65 2.05 9.28
N SER A 103 -4.08 2.64 8.23
CA SER A 103 -4.82 3.54 7.32
C SER A 103 -5.95 2.81 6.61
N ALA A 104 -5.70 1.61 6.09
CA ALA A 104 -6.73 0.78 5.46
C ALA A 104 -7.84 0.44 6.44
N ARG A 105 -7.49 0.01 7.64
CA ARG A 105 -8.46 -0.35 8.70
C ARG A 105 -9.29 0.85 9.17
N SER A 106 -8.70 2.04 9.19
CA SER A 106 -9.40 3.26 9.62
C SER A 106 -10.63 3.60 8.77
N ILE A 107 -10.66 3.11 7.53
CA ILE A 107 -11.76 3.32 6.58
C ILE A 107 -12.43 1.99 6.18
N ASN A 108 -12.20 0.92 6.91
CA ASN A 108 -12.76 -0.42 6.68
C ASN A 108 -12.47 -0.95 5.26
N GLN A 109 -11.28 -0.71 4.75
CA GLN A 109 -10.84 -1.21 3.44
C GLN A 109 -9.87 -2.38 3.59
N THR A 110 -9.99 -3.34 2.70
CA THR A 110 -9.04 -4.43 2.56
C THR A 110 -7.77 -3.93 1.88
N LEU A 111 -6.62 -4.28 2.42
CA LEU A 111 -5.31 -3.98 1.84
C LEU A 111 -4.93 -5.05 0.82
N ILE A 112 -4.45 -4.64 -0.33
CA ILE A 112 -3.83 -5.53 -1.32
C ILE A 112 -2.32 -5.35 -1.23
N SER A 113 -1.57 -6.42 -1.01
CA SER A 113 -0.11 -6.40 -0.91
C SER A 113 0.54 -7.63 -1.54
N LYS A 114 1.79 -7.48 -1.95
CA LYS A 114 2.68 -8.59 -2.34
C LYS A 114 3.67 -8.95 -1.25
N ASP A 115 3.74 -8.15 -0.20
CA ASP A 115 4.73 -8.32 0.87
C ASP A 115 4.32 -9.47 1.80
N GLY A 116 5.15 -10.49 1.86
CA GLY A 116 4.94 -11.66 2.74
C GLY A 116 4.85 -11.32 4.22
N ASP A 117 5.34 -10.16 4.64
CA ASP A 117 5.22 -9.70 6.02
C ASP A 117 3.76 -9.49 6.45
N PHE A 118 2.84 -9.31 5.51
CA PHE A 118 1.41 -9.19 5.77
C PHE A 118 0.64 -10.51 5.82
N LYS A 119 1.28 -11.63 5.52
CA LYS A 119 0.57 -12.93 5.37
C LYS A 119 -0.23 -13.37 6.61
N GLN A 120 0.16 -12.93 7.80
CA GLN A 120 -0.56 -13.25 9.04
C GLN A 120 -1.57 -12.16 9.44
N ALA A 121 -1.62 -11.06 8.72
CA ALA A 121 -2.54 -9.98 9.00
C ALA A 121 -3.94 -10.31 8.49
N LYS A 122 -4.96 -9.91 9.27
CA LYS A 122 -6.34 -9.92 8.80
C LYS A 122 -6.57 -8.75 7.85
N ASP A 123 -7.58 -8.86 7.01
CA ASP A 123 -8.00 -7.80 6.08
C ASP A 123 -6.94 -7.46 5.02
N VAL A 124 -6.12 -8.43 4.66
CA VAL A 124 -5.12 -8.31 3.59
C VAL A 124 -5.33 -9.40 2.55
N ILE A 125 -5.37 -8.99 1.28
CA ILE A 125 -5.34 -9.90 0.13
C ILE A 125 -3.91 -9.94 -0.39
N MET A 126 -3.31 -11.12 -0.33
CA MET A 126 -1.97 -11.35 -0.89
C MET A 126 -2.07 -11.65 -2.38
N VAL A 127 -1.28 -10.93 -3.16
CA VAL A 127 -1.24 -11.11 -4.62
C VAL A 127 0.13 -11.54 -5.14
#